data_2316280928dae24f8449a8065531de0c
#
_entry.id   2316280928dae24f8449a8065531de0c
#
_cell.length_a   1.000
_cell.length_b   1.000
_cell.length_c   1.000
_cell.angle_alpha   90.00
_cell.angle_beta   90.00
_cell.angle_gamma   90.00
#
_symmetry.space_group_name_H-M   'P 1'
#
loop_
_entity.id
_entity.type
_entity.pdbx_description
1 polymer ?
#
loop_
_entity_poly.entity_id
_entity_poly.type
_entity_poly.pdbx_seq_one_letter_code
_entity_poly.pdbx_strand_id
1 'polypeptide(L)'
;MFFTPAPFQSERRDQTRRLTDRAVDDLQKTFSTPHCHSCLERMADGVLLLDNETQVIYATPQVDQILKRQDLPLTLSPKFSLHQTKQASRFAAFVNGKKHEAGPLCLLLEGENGHDLLLLNCFQLPKPAEPDLEAARYMITLRDPNFYPFQQWQLFTKQFNLTSAEARLCRSFADGLTLKDYCEQWTVATSTARSQLHSVFEKTSTHRQCDLLRLIFLFSRI
;
A
#
# COMPACT_ATOMS: atom_id res chain seq x y z
N MET A 1 -3.40 41.61 -14.06
CA MET A 1 -4.29 40.55 -14.56
C MET A 1 -3.98 39.31 -13.75
N PHE A 2 -4.79 39.02 -12.75
CA PHE A 2 -4.62 37.85 -11.90
C PHE A 2 -5.45 36.69 -12.50
N PHE A 3 -4.78 35.59 -12.87
CA PHE A 3 -5.44 34.37 -13.29
C PHE A 3 -5.93 33.62 -12.05
N THR A 4 -7.22 33.52 -11.86
CA THR A 4 -7.88 32.68 -10.88
C THR A 4 -8.01 31.26 -11.51
N PRO A 5 -7.52 30.19 -10.88
CA PRO A 5 -7.74 28.83 -11.40
C PRO A 5 -9.20 28.43 -11.20
N ALA A 6 -9.76 27.76 -12.20
CA ALA A 6 -11.16 27.38 -12.29
C ALA A 6 -11.59 26.38 -11.19
N PRO A 7 -12.80 26.52 -10.60
CA PRO A 7 -13.29 25.68 -9.49
C PRO A 7 -13.69 24.25 -9.88
N PHE A 8 -13.54 23.86 -11.12
CA PHE A 8 -14.09 22.58 -11.66
C PHE A 8 -13.29 21.32 -11.32
N GLN A 9 -12.04 21.43 -10.89
CA GLN A 9 -11.22 20.25 -10.56
C GLN A 9 -11.36 19.80 -9.08
N SER A 10 -11.69 20.72 -8.16
CA SER A 10 -11.85 20.39 -6.75
C SER A 10 -13.14 19.63 -6.45
N GLU A 11 -14.23 19.92 -7.15
CA GLU A 11 -15.52 19.25 -6.94
C GLU A 11 -15.52 17.79 -7.44
N ARG A 12 -14.83 17.49 -8.54
CA ARG A 12 -14.67 16.09 -9.01
C ARG A 12 -13.85 15.25 -8.03
N ARG A 13 -12.79 15.82 -7.46
CA ARG A 13 -11.97 15.14 -6.44
C ARG A 13 -12.77 14.82 -5.17
N ASP A 14 -13.61 15.74 -4.71
CA ASP A 14 -14.44 15.56 -3.53
C ASP A 14 -15.56 14.52 -3.77
N GLN A 15 -16.14 14.47 -4.96
CA GLN A 15 -17.17 13.47 -5.30
C GLN A 15 -16.59 12.05 -5.40
N THR A 16 -15.43 11.90 -6.04
CA THR A 16 -14.75 10.59 -6.14
C THR A 16 -14.33 10.09 -4.74
N ARG A 17 -13.85 11.00 -3.88
CA ARG A 17 -13.47 10.69 -2.51
C ARG A 17 -14.65 10.25 -1.65
N ARG A 18 -15.79 10.93 -1.75
CA ARG A 18 -17.03 10.57 -1.01
C ARG A 18 -17.63 9.25 -1.51
N LEU A 19 -17.47 8.92 -2.78
CA LEU A 19 -17.94 7.63 -3.33
C LEU A 19 -17.06 6.47 -2.86
N THR A 20 -15.73 6.67 -2.77
CA THR A 20 -14.81 5.67 -2.20
C THR A 20 -15.06 5.46 -0.71
N ASP A 21 -15.25 6.53 0.08
CA ASP A 21 -15.50 6.44 1.52
C ASP A 21 -16.81 5.68 1.83
N ARG A 22 -17.89 5.92 1.05
CA ARG A 22 -19.16 5.18 1.20
C ARG A 22 -19.05 3.72 0.77
N ALA A 23 -18.33 3.44 -0.33
CA ALA A 23 -18.17 2.07 -0.81
C ALA A 23 -17.40 1.20 0.19
N VAL A 24 -16.39 1.75 0.87
CA VAL A 24 -15.63 1.03 1.91
C VAL A 24 -16.48 0.80 3.15
N ASP A 25 -17.27 1.79 3.61
CA ASP A 25 -18.15 1.64 4.77
C ASP A 25 -19.29 0.62 4.52
N ASP A 26 -19.83 0.56 3.31
CA ASP A 26 -20.90 -0.41 2.96
C ASP A 26 -20.33 -1.82 2.79
N LEU A 27 -19.10 -1.98 2.31
CA LEU A 27 -18.43 -3.28 2.16
C LEU A 27 -18.09 -3.92 3.51
N GLN A 28 -17.77 -3.13 4.54
CA GLN A 28 -17.47 -3.65 5.89
C GLN A 28 -18.71 -4.24 6.59
N LYS A 29 -19.93 -3.88 6.18
CA LYS A 29 -21.17 -4.32 6.81
C LYS A 29 -21.72 -5.65 6.31
N THR A 30 -21.22 -6.20 5.19
CA THR A 30 -21.94 -7.25 4.46
C THR A 30 -21.42 -8.68 4.68
N PHE A 31 -20.24 -8.91 5.29
CA PHE A 31 -19.62 -10.24 5.32
C PHE A 31 -19.32 -10.78 6.71
N SER A 32 -20.01 -11.86 7.06
CA SER A 32 -19.88 -12.59 8.32
C SER A 32 -19.18 -13.96 8.14
N THR A 33 -17.88 -13.95 7.84
CA THR A 33 -17.01 -15.09 8.10
C THR A 33 -15.79 -14.61 8.90
N PRO A 34 -15.86 -14.69 10.25
CA PRO A 34 -14.97 -13.91 11.13
C PRO A 34 -13.49 -14.27 11.05
N HIS A 35 -13.13 -15.49 10.67
CA HIS A 35 -11.75 -15.97 10.84
C HIS A 35 -10.82 -15.70 9.66
N CYS A 36 -11.32 -15.76 8.42
CA CYS A 36 -10.49 -15.48 7.24
C CYS A 36 -10.19 -13.98 7.07
N HIS A 37 -11.14 -13.11 7.33
CA HIS A 37 -10.98 -11.67 7.23
C HIS A 37 -9.97 -11.13 8.25
N SER A 38 -10.03 -11.62 9.50
CA SER A 38 -9.04 -11.24 10.53
C SER A 38 -7.60 -11.59 10.15
N CYS A 39 -7.38 -12.62 9.35
CA CYS A 39 -6.04 -12.94 8.83
C CYS A 39 -5.61 -11.94 7.77
N LEU A 40 -6.51 -11.57 6.83
CA LEU A 40 -6.22 -10.61 5.77
C LEU A 40 -5.96 -9.20 6.34
N GLU A 41 -6.71 -8.80 7.36
CA GLU A 41 -6.53 -7.51 8.04
C GLU A 41 -5.19 -7.36 8.76
N ARG A 42 -4.52 -8.48 9.08
CA ARG A 42 -3.19 -8.47 9.70
C ARG A 42 -2.06 -8.39 8.69
N MET A 43 -2.35 -8.53 7.39
CA MET A 43 -1.35 -8.37 6.35
C MET A 43 -0.94 -6.89 6.26
N ALA A 44 0.33 -6.65 5.98
CA ALA A 44 0.84 -5.30 5.76
C ALA A 44 0.31 -4.68 4.46
N ASP A 45 0.04 -5.52 3.46
CA ASP A 45 -0.49 -5.12 2.17
C ASP A 45 -2.00 -4.85 2.26
N GLY A 46 -2.49 -3.90 1.47
CA GLY A 46 -3.93 -3.78 1.24
C GLY A 46 -4.43 -4.98 0.45
N VAL A 47 -5.55 -5.58 0.87
CA VAL A 47 -6.13 -6.73 0.17
C VAL A 47 -7.55 -6.41 -0.27
N LEU A 48 -7.83 -6.72 -1.54
CA LEU A 48 -9.17 -6.66 -2.15
C LEU A 48 -9.58 -8.05 -2.58
N LEU A 49 -10.84 -8.39 -2.39
CA LEU A 49 -11.47 -9.55 -3.01
C LEU A 49 -12.50 -9.06 -4.02
N LEU A 50 -12.45 -9.64 -5.21
CA LEU A 50 -13.36 -9.31 -6.30
C LEU A 50 -14.14 -10.55 -6.74
N ASP A 51 -15.37 -10.35 -7.18
CA ASP A 51 -16.20 -11.36 -7.84
C ASP A 51 -15.79 -11.59 -9.30
N ASN A 52 -16.60 -12.38 -10.03
CA ASN A 52 -16.42 -12.64 -11.46
C ASN A 52 -16.56 -11.40 -12.35
N GLU A 53 -17.31 -10.39 -11.89
CA GLU A 53 -17.56 -9.15 -12.62
C GLU A 53 -16.61 -8.02 -12.22
N THR A 54 -15.60 -8.33 -11.40
CA THR A 54 -14.64 -7.36 -10.82
C THR A 54 -15.25 -6.37 -9.85
N GLN A 55 -16.43 -6.70 -9.27
CA GLN A 55 -16.98 -5.91 -8.16
C GLN A 55 -16.17 -6.21 -6.90
N VAL A 56 -15.93 -5.17 -6.11
CA VAL A 56 -15.22 -5.32 -4.84
C VAL A 56 -16.19 -5.86 -3.80
N ILE A 57 -15.96 -7.09 -3.35
CA ILE A 57 -16.77 -7.74 -2.31
C ILE A 57 -16.15 -7.63 -0.93
N TYR A 58 -14.85 -7.35 -0.85
CA TYR A 58 -14.14 -7.13 0.42
C TYR A 58 -12.91 -6.27 0.21
N ALA A 59 -12.62 -5.40 1.17
CA ALA A 59 -11.40 -4.60 1.24
C ALA A 59 -10.88 -4.53 2.68
N THR A 60 -9.58 -4.70 2.86
CA THR A 60 -8.96 -4.49 4.17
C THR A 60 -8.80 -3.01 4.48
N PRO A 61 -8.74 -2.60 5.77
CA PRO A 61 -8.55 -1.20 6.16
C PRO A 61 -7.28 -0.56 5.59
N GLN A 62 -6.26 -1.35 5.28
CA GLN A 62 -5.01 -0.88 4.66
C GLN A 62 -5.25 -0.32 3.25
N VAL A 63 -6.20 -0.88 2.49
CA VAL A 63 -6.57 -0.36 1.16
C VAL A 63 -7.00 1.10 1.26
N ASP A 64 -7.88 1.41 2.19
CA ASP A 64 -8.35 2.78 2.41
C ASP A 64 -7.21 3.73 2.80
N GLN A 65 -6.31 3.27 3.68
CA GLN A 65 -5.15 4.05 4.08
C GLN A 65 -4.19 4.32 2.92
N ILE A 66 -3.95 3.33 2.05
CA ILE A 66 -3.11 3.47 0.85
C ILE A 66 -3.75 4.48 -0.11
N LEU A 67 -5.04 4.34 -0.39
CA LEU A 67 -5.75 5.19 -1.35
C LEU A 67 -5.91 6.64 -0.88
N LYS A 68 -6.01 6.87 0.42
CA LYS A 68 -6.03 8.23 1.00
C LYS A 68 -4.72 8.99 0.84
N ARG A 69 -3.61 8.27 0.76
CA ARG A 69 -2.26 8.86 0.70
C ARG A 69 -1.80 9.16 -0.72
N GLN A 70 -2.35 8.48 -1.72
CA GLN A 70 -1.86 8.47 -3.10
C GLN A 70 -2.98 8.82 -4.07
N ASP A 71 -2.66 9.66 -5.05
CA ASP A 71 -3.54 9.96 -6.18
C ASP A 71 -3.30 8.89 -7.26
N LEU A 72 -3.83 7.69 -7.01
CA LEU A 72 -3.56 6.51 -7.83
C LEU A 72 -4.57 6.40 -8.98
N PRO A 73 -4.13 5.93 -10.15
CA PRO A 73 -4.97 5.79 -11.34
C PRO A 73 -5.84 4.52 -11.27
N LEU A 74 -6.64 4.38 -10.20
CA LEU A 74 -7.55 3.26 -10.03
C LEU A 74 -8.87 3.69 -9.37
N THR A 75 -9.93 2.90 -9.57
CA THR A 75 -11.25 3.09 -8.95
C THR A 75 -11.72 1.77 -8.36
N LEU A 76 -12.39 1.83 -7.20
CA LEU A 76 -12.95 0.65 -6.52
C LEU A 76 -14.46 0.48 -6.77
N SER A 77 -15.20 1.53 -7.06
CA SER A 77 -16.66 1.49 -7.17
C SER A 77 -17.14 2.06 -8.52
N PRO A 78 -18.17 1.46 -9.17
CA PRO A 78 -18.87 0.25 -8.74
C PRO A 78 -18.08 -1.05 -9.00
N LYS A 79 -17.06 -1.01 -9.87
CA LYS A 79 -16.17 -2.11 -10.21
C LYS A 79 -14.74 -1.66 -10.09
N PHE A 80 -13.87 -2.58 -9.69
CA PHE A 80 -12.43 -2.33 -9.71
C PHE A 80 -11.98 -2.06 -11.14
N SER A 81 -11.35 -0.93 -11.37
CA SER A 81 -10.81 -0.54 -12.68
C SER A 81 -9.51 0.24 -12.54
N LEU A 82 -8.69 0.13 -13.60
CA LEU A 82 -7.43 0.85 -13.73
C LEU A 82 -7.55 1.89 -14.83
N HIS A 83 -7.07 3.11 -14.58
CA HIS A 83 -7.20 4.21 -15.54
C HIS A 83 -6.05 4.24 -16.56
N GLN A 84 -4.89 3.69 -16.23
CA GLN A 84 -3.75 3.60 -17.14
C GLN A 84 -4.04 2.55 -18.21
N THR A 85 -4.14 2.94 -19.46
CA THR A 85 -4.57 2.11 -20.61
C THR A 85 -3.77 0.79 -20.70
N LYS A 86 -2.46 0.83 -20.54
CA LYS A 86 -1.61 -0.37 -20.61
C LYS A 86 -1.91 -1.36 -19.49
N GLN A 87 -2.01 -0.89 -18.25
CA GLN A 87 -2.31 -1.71 -17.08
C GLN A 87 -3.74 -2.21 -17.11
N ALA A 88 -4.69 -1.37 -17.51
CA ALA A 88 -6.09 -1.75 -17.69
C ALA A 88 -6.24 -2.89 -18.72
N SER A 89 -5.54 -2.79 -19.87
CA SER A 89 -5.56 -3.83 -20.90
C SER A 89 -4.98 -5.16 -20.40
N ARG A 90 -3.89 -5.11 -19.60
CA ARG A 90 -3.28 -6.31 -19.01
C ARG A 90 -4.21 -6.94 -17.98
N PHE A 91 -4.83 -6.14 -17.11
CA PHE A 91 -5.80 -6.60 -16.13
C PHE A 91 -7.03 -7.23 -16.83
N ALA A 92 -7.60 -6.57 -17.83
CA ALA A 92 -8.73 -7.10 -18.60
C ALA A 92 -8.39 -8.42 -19.31
N ALA A 93 -7.18 -8.55 -19.86
CA ALA A 93 -6.71 -9.80 -20.48
C ALA A 93 -6.59 -10.93 -19.44
N PHE A 94 -6.14 -10.64 -18.23
CA PHE A 94 -6.04 -11.59 -17.13
C PHE A 94 -7.42 -12.07 -16.65
N VAL A 95 -8.34 -11.16 -16.39
CA VAL A 95 -9.71 -11.48 -15.96
C VAL A 95 -10.47 -12.28 -17.02
N ASN A 96 -10.30 -11.95 -18.31
CA ASN A 96 -10.94 -12.65 -19.42
C ASN A 96 -10.28 -13.98 -19.80
N GLY A 97 -9.26 -14.42 -19.08
CA GLY A 97 -8.58 -15.70 -19.34
C GLY A 97 -7.80 -15.75 -20.67
N LYS A 98 -7.54 -14.59 -21.30
CA LYS A 98 -6.85 -14.52 -22.61
C LYS A 98 -5.34 -14.75 -22.53
N LYS A 99 -4.76 -14.73 -21.35
CA LYS A 99 -3.35 -15.06 -21.09
C LYS A 99 -3.27 -16.07 -19.94
N HIS A 100 -3.05 -17.32 -20.28
CA HIS A 100 -2.64 -18.36 -19.32
C HIS A 100 -1.14 -18.21 -19.00
N GLU A 101 -0.73 -17.11 -18.41
CA GLU A 101 0.51 -17.11 -17.66
C GLU A 101 0.20 -17.86 -16.35
N ALA A 102 0.88 -18.96 -16.10
CA ALA A 102 0.73 -19.72 -14.86
C ALA A 102 1.34 -18.90 -13.71
N GLY A 103 0.55 -17.97 -13.14
CA GLY A 103 0.99 -17.14 -12.04
C GLY A 103 0.14 -15.88 -11.84
N PRO A 104 0.43 -15.09 -10.81
CA PRO A 104 -0.25 -13.84 -10.54
C PRO A 104 0.08 -12.78 -11.60
N LEU A 105 -0.89 -11.93 -11.93
CA LEU A 105 -0.62 -10.72 -12.68
C LEU A 105 0.01 -9.69 -11.77
N CYS A 106 1.20 -9.23 -12.13
CA CYS A 106 1.92 -8.18 -11.42
C CYS A 106 1.92 -6.88 -12.24
N LEU A 107 1.45 -5.80 -11.64
CA LEU A 107 1.38 -4.46 -12.25
C LEU A 107 2.03 -3.43 -11.32
N LEU A 108 2.81 -2.53 -11.90
CA LEU A 108 3.27 -1.34 -11.24
C LEU A 108 2.39 -0.17 -11.71
N LEU A 109 1.74 0.49 -10.77
CA LEU A 109 0.95 1.69 -11.00
C LEU A 109 1.76 2.91 -10.56
N GLU A 110 1.72 3.96 -11.37
CA GLU A 110 2.37 5.23 -11.09
C GLU A 110 1.29 6.28 -10.82
N GLY A 111 1.42 7.03 -9.74
CA GLY A 111 0.55 8.16 -9.45
C GLY A 111 0.73 9.29 -10.47
N GLU A 112 -0.23 10.21 -10.53
CA GLU A 112 -0.20 11.33 -11.49
C GLU A 112 1.02 12.24 -11.31
N ASN A 113 1.60 12.29 -10.12
CA ASN A 113 2.82 13.04 -9.80
C ASN A 113 4.12 12.37 -10.26
N GLY A 114 4.05 11.10 -10.76
CA GLY A 114 5.20 10.30 -11.20
C GLY A 114 6.11 9.80 -10.09
N HIS A 115 5.83 10.10 -8.82
CA HIS A 115 6.64 9.71 -7.67
C HIS A 115 5.98 8.61 -6.84
N ASP A 116 4.66 8.54 -6.83
CA ASP A 116 3.93 7.52 -6.09
C ASP A 116 3.87 6.23 -6.91
N LEU A 117 4.36 5.16 -6.32
CA LEU A 117 4.39 3.83 -6.92
C LEU A 117 3.52 2.89 -6.08
N LEU A 118 2.70 2.10 -6.74
CA LEU A 118 1.93 1.04 -6.10
C LEU A 118 2.13 -0.27 -6.85
N LEU A 119 2.58 -1.31 -6.13
CA LEU A 119 2.65 -2.65 -6.68
C LEU A 119 1.31 -3.35 -6.45
N LEU A 120 0.69 -3.76 -7.55
CA LEU A 120 -0.55 -4.51 -7.56
C LEU A 120 -0.25 -5.94 -8.03
N ASN A 121 -0.63 -6.94 -7.21
CA ASN A 121 -0.63 -8.33 -7.65
C ASN A 121 -2.07 -8.84 -7.66
N CYS A 122 -2.48 -9.48 -8.75
CA CYS A 122 -3.79 -10.08 -8.90
C CYS A 122 -3.64 -11.60 -9.01
N PHE A 123 -4.35 -12.31 -8.15
CA PHE A 123 -4.38 -13.78 -8.07
C PHE A 123 -5.77 -14.25 -8.46
N GLN A 124 -5.84 -15.27 -9.29
CA GLN A 124 -7.09 -15.99 -9.54
C GLN A 124 -7.31 -17.01 -8.42
N LEU A 125 -8.46 -16.95 -7.78
CA LEU A 125 -8.84 -17.88 -6.73
C LEU A 125 -9.47 -19.15 -7.33
N PRO A 126 -9.37 -20.32 -6.67
CA PRO A 126 -10.06 -21.53 -7.07
C PRO A 126 -11.58 -21.28 -7.20
N LYS A 127 -12.22 -21.97 -8.14
CA LYS A 127 -13.67 -21.93 -8.25
C LYS A 127 -14.28 -22.63 -7.02
N PRO A 128 -15.28 -22.02 -6.36
CA PRO A 128 -16.02 -22.70 -5.32
C PRO A 128 -16.68 -23.97 -5.88
N ALA A 129 -16.85 -24.98 -5.03
CA ALA A 129 -17.48 -26.25 -5.43
C ALA A 129 -18.97 -26.05 -5.77
N GLU A 130 -19.64 -25.10 -5.13
CA GLU A 130 -21.00 -24.70 -5.44
C GLU A 130 -21.00 -23.32 -6.12
N PRO A 131 -21.94 -23.07 -7.06
CA PRO A 131 -22.07 -21.79 -7.74
C PRO A 131 -22.61 -20.73 -6.76
N ASP A 132 -21.73 -20.14 -5.99
CA ASP A 132 -22.02 -18.97 -5.16
C ASP A 132 -21.70 -17.73 -5.97
N LEU A 133 -22.72 -16.93 -6.27
CA LEU A 133 -22.60 -15.69 -7.06
C LEU A 133 -21.75 -14.63 -6.35
N GLU A 134 -21.64 -14.71 -5.02
CA GLU A 134 -20.87 -13.79 -4.18
C GLU A 134 -19.46 -14.30 -3.87
N ALA A 135 -19.07 -15.46 -4.40
CA ALA A 135 -17.75 -16.02 -4.16
C ALA A 135 -16.64 -15.18 -4.80
N ALA A 136 -15.62 -14.90 -4.02
CA ALA A 136 -14.42 -14.23 -4.51
C ALA A 136 -13.75 -15.04 -5.63
N ARG A 137 -13.45 -14.37 -6.73
CA ARG A 137 -12.76 -14.94 -7.90
C ARG A 137 -11.34 -14.46 -8.04
N TYR A 138 -11.11 -13.25 -7.59
CA TYR A 138 -9.80 -12.62 -7.66
C TYR A 138 -9.44 -12.04 -6.31
N MET A 139 -8.18 -12.20 -5.92
CA MET A 139 -7.58 -11.49 -4.82
C MET A 139 -6.54 -10.52 -5.38
N ILE A 140 -6.66 -9.26 -5.02
CA ILE A 140 -5.68 -8.23 -5.34
C ILE A 140 -4.95 -7.85 -4.06
N THR A 141 -3.61 -7.82 -4.11
CA THR A 141 -2.80 -7.19 -3.07
C THR A 141 -2.25 -5.87 -3.59
N LEU A 142 -2.37 -4.84 -2.78
CA LEU A 142 -1.84 -3.50 -3.02
C LEU A 142 -0.68 -3.26 -2.06
N ARG A 143 0.51 -3.04 -2.59
CA ARG A 143 1.71 -2.75 -1.82
C ARG A 143 2.24 -1.37 -2.17
N ASP A 144 2.17 -0.48 -1.20
CA ASP A 144 2.80 0.84 -1.25
C ASP A 144 4.19 0.74 -0.60
N PRO A 145 5.28 1.04 -1.32
CA PRO A 145 6.63 1.01 -0.76
C PRO A 145 6.82 2.02 0.38
N ASN A 146 5.98 3.06 0.44
CA ASN A 146 6.04 4.10 1.47
C ASN A 146 5.05 3.83 2.63
N PHE A 147 4.28 2.75 2.55
CA PHE A 147 3.33 2.38 3.60
C PHE A 147 3.95 1.40 4.58
N TYR A 148 4.19 1.87 5.78
CA TYR A 148 4.67 1.08 6.92
C TYR A 148 3.59 1.07 7.99
N PRO A 149 2.86 -0.03 8.18
CA PRO A 149 1.86 -0.13 9.24
C PRO A 149 2.49 0.17 10.61
N PHE A 150 1.80 0.97 11.40
CA PHE A 150 2.30 1.44 12.69
C PHE A 150 2.71 0.29 13.63
N GLN A 151 1.99 -0.82 13.58
CA GLN A 151 2.25 -1.99 14.42
C GLN A 151 3.58 -2.66 14.08
N GLN A 152 3.89 -2.84 12.80
CA GLN A 152 5.16 -3.42 12.36
C GLN A 152 6.34 -2.52 12.71
N TRP A 153 6.15 -1.21 12.60
CA TRP A 153 7.15 -0.25 13.01
C TRP A 153 7.43 -0.33 14.52
N GLN A 154 6.40 -0.48 15.35
CA GLN A 154 6.56 -0.70 16.78
C GLN A 154 7.30 -2.01 17.09
N LEU A 155 6.98 -3.09 16.36
CA LEU A 155 7.68 -4.36 16.51
C LEU A 155 9.17 -4.22 16.20
N PHE A 156 9.52 -3.55 15.10
CA PHE A 156 10.90 -3.29 14.71
C PHE A 156 11.63 -2.51 15.80
N THR A 157 11.09 -1.39 16.27
CA THR A 157 11.71 -0.54 17.29
C THR A 157 11.90 -1.27 18.62
N LYS A 158 10.92 -2.07 19.02
CA LYS A 158 10.97 -2.88 20.23
C LYS A 158 11.97 -4.02 20.12
N GLN A 159 12.01 -4.72 18.98
CA GLN A 159 12.91 -5.85 18.75
C GLN A 159 14.38 -5.45 18.91
N PHE A 160 14.74 -4.28 18.42
CA PHE A 160 16.13 -3.77 18.45
C PHE A 160 16.39 -2.75 19.56
N ASN A 161 15.45 -2.55 20.48
CA ASN A 161 15.56 -1.58 21.58
C ASN A 161 16.01 -0.20 21.10
N LEU A 162 15.40 0.29 20.02
CA LEU A 162 15.74 1.59 19.46
C LEU A 162 15.15 2.70 20.31
N THR A 163 15.95 3.74 20.56
CA THR A 163 15.46 4.99 21.13
C THR A 163 14.57 5.73 20.14
N SER A 164 13.79 6.70 20.60
CA SER A 164 12.93 7.52 19.72
C SER A 164 13.72 8.24 18.63
N ALA A 165 14.94 8.68 18.91
CA ALA A 165 15.81 9.35 17.94
C ALA A 165 16.36 8.36 16.89
N GLU A 166 16.78 7.17 17.31
CA GLU A 166 17.25 6.09 16.43
C GLU A 166 16.10 5.57 15.55
N ALA A 167 14.92 5.36 16.12
CA ALA A 167 13.73 4.96 15.37
C ALA A 167 13.37 5.99 14.30
N ARG A 168 13.41 7.28 14.64
CA ARG A 168 13.18 8.38 13.70
C ARG A 168 14.21 8.42 12.57
N LEU A 169 15.49 8.19 12.88
CA LEU A 169 16.55 8.08 11.87
C LEU A 169 16.29 6.91 10.91
N CYS A 170 15.96 5.73 11.44
CA CYS A 170 15.60 4.56 10.64
C CYS A 170 14.39 4.83 9.75
N ARG A 171 13.38 5.54 10.27
CA ARG A 171 12.18 5.91 9.50
C ARG A 171 12.53 6.85 8.36
N SER A 172 13.34 7.87 8.62
CA SER A 172 13.79 8.80 7.58
C SER A 172 14.52 8.07 6.46
N PHE A 173 15.35 7.07 6.77
CA PHE A 173 15.99 6.26 5.73
C PHE A 173 15.01 5.39 4.96
N ALA A 174 14.01 4.82 5.62
CA ALA A 174 12.95 4.07 4.96
C ALA A 174 12.13 4.94 4.00
N ASP A 175 11.93 6.20 4.37
CA ASP A 175 11.25 7.20 3.54
C ASP A 175 12.17 7.79 2.43
N GLY A 176 13.39 7.23 2.25
CA GLY A 176 14.33 7.60 1.19
C GLY A 176 15.22 8.81 1.48
N LEU A 177 15.17 9.34 2.69
CA LEU A 177 15.99 10.49 3.07
C LEU A 177 17.46 10.08 3.30
N THR A 178 18.38 10.98 2.95
CA THR A 178 19.80 10.83 3.28
C THR A 178 20.05 11.26 4.74
N LEU A 179 21.26 10.94 5.27
CA LEU A 179 21.66 11.42 6.58
C LEU A 179 21.69 12.95 6.64
N LYS A 180 22.04 13.60 5.54
CA LYS A 180 22.04 15.07 5.42
C LYS A 180 20.61 15.62 5.53
N ASP A 181 19.66 15.06 4.78
CA ASP A 181 18.26 15.47 4.82
C ASP A 181 17.67 15.29 6.22
N TYR A 182 18.02 14.17 6.90
CA TYR A 182 17.64 13.96 8.29
C TYR A 182 18.18 15.04 9.22
N CYS A 183 19.45 15.43 9.08
CA CYS A 183 20.05 16.50 9.89
C CYS A 183 19.33 17.83 9.68
N GLU A 184 19.01 18.17 8.44
CA GLU A 184 18.31 19.41 8.08
C GLU A 184 16.86 19.40 8.60
N GLN A 185 16.14 18.34 8.35
CA GLN A 185 14.72 18.20 8.73
C GLN A 185 14.51 18.26 10.25
N TRP A 186 15.40 17.62 11.01
CA TRP A 186 15.25 17.50 12.46
C TRP A 186 16.17 18.42 13.26
N THR A 187 16.90 19.31 12.59
CA THR A 187 17.83 20.26 13.20
C THR A 187 18.84 19.54 14.12
N VAL A 188 19.42 18.44 13.65
CA VAL A 188 20.38 17.61 14.38
C VAL A 188 21.78 17.81 13.81
N ALA A 189 22.78 17.97 14.66
CA ALA A 189 24.17 18.03 14.24
C ALA A 189 24.60 16.72 13.54
N THR A 190 25.38 16.82 12.47
CA THR A 190 25.85 15.66 11.69
C THR A 190 26.63 14.65 12.55
N SER A 191 27.39 15.13 13.55
CA SER A 191 28.09 14.28 14.51
C SER A 191 27.12 13.45 15.34
N THR A 192 26.04 14.06 15.82
CA THR A 192 24.98 13.38 16.57
C THR A 192 24.25 12.34 15.71
N ALA A 193 23.89 12.70 14.48
CA ALA A 193 23.24 11.78 13.55
C ALA A 193 24.13 10.57 13.20
N ARG A 194 25.46 10.78 13.05
CA ARG A 194 26.42 9.69 12.87
C ARG A 194 26.52 8.79 14.09
N SER A 195 26.51 9.33 15.30
CA SER A 195 26.52 8.55 16.54
C SER A 195 25.23 7.74 16.69
N GLN A 196 24.07 8.32 16.35
CA GLN A 196 22.80 7.59 16.32
C GLN A 196 22.85 6.44 15.30
N LEU A 197 23.36 6.69 14.10
CA LEU A 197 23.48 5.66 13.05
C LEU A 197 24.42 4.53 13.48
N HIS A 198 25.52 4.86 14.11
CA HIS A 198 26.46 3.86 14.64
C HIS A 198 25.77 2.96 15.67
N SER A 199 25.06 3.57 16.63
CA SER A 199 24.29 2.83 17.64
C SER A 199 23.21 1.95 17.01
N VAL A 200 22.52 2.43 15.97
CA VAL A 200 21.55 1.62 15.21
C VAL A 200 22.24 0.41 14.57
N PHE A 201 23.39 0.59 13.94
CA PHE A 201 24.13 -0.52 13.33
C PHE A 201 24.54 -1.57 14.37
N GLU A 202 25.02 -1.16 15.55
CA GLU A 202 25.33 -2.08 16.63
C GLU A 202 24.11 -2.86 17.09
N LYS A 203 22.98 -2.17 17.36
CA LYS A 203 21.74 -2.78 17.85
C LYS A 203 21.09 -3.73 16.83
N THR A 204 21.21 -3.43 15.55
CA THR A 204 20.61 -4.22 14.46
C THR A 204 21.58 -5.24 13.87
N SER A 205 22.84 -5.29 14.33
CA SER A 205 23.91 -6.12 13.76
C SER A 205 24.07 -5.89 12.25
N THR A 206 23.89 -4.66 11.80
CA THR A 206 24.13 -4.25 10.41
C THR A 206 25.36 -3.36 10.33
N HIS A 207 25.97 -3.26 9.14
CA HIS A 207 27.19 -2.48 8.95
C HIS A 207 27.06 -1.41 7.87
N ARG A 208 26.00 -1.49 7.05
CA ARG A 208 25.75 -0.57 5.94
C ARG A 208 24.29 -0.15 5.92
N GLN A 209 24.03 1.04 5.44
CA GLN A 209 22.68 1.56 5.31
C GLN A 209 21.77 0.65 4.47
N CYS A 210 22.30 0.03 3.41
CA CYS A 210 21.53 -0.90 2.58
C CYS A 210 21.10 -2.17 3.33
N ASP A 211 21.93 -2.68 4.25
CA ASP A 211 21.59 -3.85 5.07
C ASP A 211 20.54 -3.49 6.12
N LEU A 212 20.65 -2.30 6.71
CA LEU A 212 19.63 -1.74 7.61
C LEU A 212 18.30 -1.58 6.89
N LEU A 213 18.28 -1.02 5.68
CA LEU A 213 17.07 -0.89 4.87
C LEU A 213 16.43 -2.25 4.54
N ARG A 214 17.23 -3.25 4.16
CA ARG A 214 16.72 -4.61 3.95
C ARG A 214 16.05 -5.17 5.21
N LEU A 215 16.65 -4.93 6.38
CA LEU A 215 16.09 -5.37 7.64
C LEU A 215 14.77 -4.65 7.95
N ILE A 216 14.70 -3.33 7.77
CA ILE A 216 13.47 -2.55 7.94
C ILE A 216 12.37 -3.08 7.00
N PHE A 217 12.68 -3.28 5.72
CA PHE A 217 11.72 -3.82 4.76
C PHE A 217 11.30 -5.26 5.05
N LEU A 218 12.14 -6.06 5.69
CA LEU A 218 11.74 -7.40 6.15
C LEU A 218 10.63 -7.31 7.20
N PHE A 219 10.74 -6.39 8.16
CA PHE A 219 9.71 -6.18 9.17
C PHE A 219 8.42 -5.58 8.61
N SER A 220 8.49 -4.81 7.54
CA SER A 220 7.29 -4.24 6.89
C SER A 220 6.44 -5.28 6.15
N ARG A 221 6.92 -6.53 6.02
CA ARG A 221 6.24 -7.63 5.32
C ARG A 221 5.52 -8.60 6.25
N ILE A 222 5.66 -8.43 7.55
CA ILE A 222 4.97 -9.23 8.56
C ILE A 222 3.61 -8.59 8.83
#